data_e856c7506f0f69419b6cc6f03157415b
#
_entry.id   e856c7506f0f69419b6cc6f03157415b
#
_cell.length_a   1.000
_cell.length_b   1.000
_cell.length_c   1.000
_cell.angle_alpha   90.00
_cell.angle_beta   90.00
_cell.angle_gamma   90.00
#
_symmetry.space_group_name_H-M   'P 1'
#
loop_
_entity.id
_entity.type
_entity.pdbx_description
1 polymer ?
#
loop_
_entity_poly.entity_id
_entity_poly.type
_entity_poly.pdbx_seq_one_letter_code
_entity_poly.pdbx_strand_id
1 'polypeptide(L)'
;MTRFASFYRLAFLLMLVLAAPLASAQALLDGRKFNTEAGYTGKPVHVKEDILSFQSGKFHSSDCDQYGYNRGDYRATAQGTGVAFEVETVSEQYGRNVWRGVVNGDSIEGVMVFYRKPTFWRPNPDPLEHWFKGKAIP
;
A
#
# COMPACT_ATOMS: atom_id res chain seq x y z
N MET A 1 11.23 55.61 -25.98
CA MET A 1 10.86 55.95 -24.65
C MET A 1 9.91 54.94 -24.06
N THR A 2 10.30 53.73 -23.92
CA THR A 2 9.41 52.67 -23.48
C THR A 2 10.20 51.74 -22.59
N ARG A 3 9.98 51.87 -21.28
CA ARG A 3 10.47 50.98 -20.26
C ARG A 3 9.27 50.28 -19.62
N PHE A 4 8.74 49.27 -20.30
CA PHE A 4 7.77 48.33 -19.73
C PHE A 4 8.05 46.96 -20.31
N ALA A 5 9.11 46.28 -19.88
CA ALA A 5 9.32 44.89 -20.18
C ALA A 5 10.31 44.28 -19.19
N SER A 6 9.95 44.17 -17.92
CA SER A 6 10.82 43.42 -16.97
C SER A 6 10.10 42.89 -15.74
N PHE A 7 8.80 42.73 -15.75
CA PHE A 7 8.07 42.21 -14.57
C PHE A 7 7.40 40.82 -14.78
N TYR A 8 7.53 40.21 -15.94
CA TYR A 8 6.86 38.91 -16.19
C TYR A 8 7.80 37.67 -16.12
N ARG A 9 9.05 37.87 -15.74
CA ARG A 9 10.01 36.71 -15.66
C ARG A 9 10.18 36.11 -14.27
N LEU A 10 9.55 36.65 -13.23
CA LEU A 10 9.70 36.15 -11.85
C LEU A 10 8.49 35.33 -11.36
N ALA A 11 7.40 35.28 -12.10
CA ALA A 11 6.19 34.55 -11.66
C ALA A 11 6.12 33.10 -12.11
N PHE A 12 7.08 32.59 -12.91
CA PHE A 12 7.03 31.22 -13.46
C PHE A 12 7.92 30.21 -12.74
N LEU A 13 8.62 30.63 -11.69
CA LEU A 13 9.58 29.77 -10.97
C LEU A 13 9.08 29.26 -9.61
N LEU A 14 7.83 29.53 -9.25
CA LEU A 14 7.30 29.18 -7.93
C LEU A 14 6.24 28.07 -7.93
N MET A 15 6.08 27.32 -9.02
CA MET A 15 5.06 26.26 -9.11
C MET A 15 5.60 24.85 -9.27
N LEU A 16 6.87 24.61 -8.93
CA LEU A 16 7.47 23.28 -9.16
C LEU A 16 7.96 22.57 -7.91
N VAL A 17 7.45 22.86 -6.72
CA VAL A 17 8.03 22.31 -5.47
C VAL A 17 7.10 21.42 -4.65
N LEU A 18 5.88 21.08 -5.08
CA LEU A 18 4.94 20.33 -4.24
C LEU A 18 4.68 18.87 -4.64
N ALA A 19 5.36 18.32 -5.64
CA ALA A 19 5.14 16.93 -6.07
C ALA A 19 6.20 15.92 -5.60
N ALA A 20 7.26 16.36 -4.93
CA ALA A 20 8.41 15.55 -4.59
C ALA A 20 8.25 14.52 -3.43
N PRO A 21 7.42 14.71 -2.38
CA PRO A 21 7.44 13.80 -1.24
C PRO A 21 6.75 12.45 -1.49
N LEU A 22 5.72 12.38 -2.35
CA LEU A 22 5.01 11.13 -2.63
C LEU A 22 5.82 10.18 -3.51
N ALA A 23 6.49 10.68 -4.53
CA ALA A 23 7.34 9.88 -5.41
C ALA A 23 8.55 9.29 -4.67
N SER A 24 9.13 10.00 -3.68
CA SER A 24 10.27 9.50 -2.91
C SER A 24 9.90 8.39 -1.92
N ALA A 25 8.72 8.45 -1.28
CA ALA A 25 8.25 7.41 -0.37
C ALA A 25 7.93 6.11 -1.11
N GLN A 26 7.29 6.19 -2.29
CA GLN A 26 7.05 5.03 -3.15
C GLN A 26 8.36 4.40 -3.64
N ALA A 27 9.36 5.20 -4.01
CA ALA A 27 10.67 4.72 -4.42
C ALA A 27 11.40 3.95 -3.29
N LEU A 28 11.13 4.27 -2.02
CA LEU A 28 11.70 3.54 -0.88
C LEU A 28 11.12 2.14 -0.71
N LEU A 29 9.92 1.87 -1.20
CA LEU A 29 9.28 0.55 -1.12
C LEU A 29 9.46 -0.28 -2.39
N ASP A 30 9.53 0.33 -3.56
CA ASP A 30 9.66 -0.40 -4.82
C ASP A 30 10.92 -1.29 -4.81
N GLY A 31 10.75 -2.54 -5.24
CA GLY A 31 11.79 -3.56 -5.25
C GLY A 31 11.93 -4.33 -3.94
N ARG A 32 11.20 -3.97 -2.89
CA ARG A 32 11.27 -4.64 -1.60
C ARG A 32 10.29 -5.79 -1.49
N LYS A 33 10.73 -6.83 -0.79
CA LYS A 33 9.91 -8.01 -0.47
C LYS A 33 10.02 -8.32 1.02
N PHE A 34 8.94 -8.83 1.58
CA PHE A 34 8.85 -9.19 2.99
C PHE A 34 8.24 -10.58 3.13
N ASN A 35 8.85 -11.41 3.96
CA ASN A 35 8.20 -12.64 4.41
C ASN A 35 7.39 -12.33 5.65
N THR A 36 6.09 -12.58 5.59
CA THR A 36 5.14 -12.20 6.64
C THR A 36 4.32 -13.38 7.12
N GLU A 37 3.82 -13.24 8.33
CA GLU A 37 2.76 -14.05 8.90
C GLU A 37 1.53 -13.20 9.18
N ALA A 38 0.37 -13.82 9.23
CA ALA A 38 -0.89 -13.14 9.45
C ALA A 38 -1.85 -13.96 10.32
N GLY A 39 -2.77 -13.27 10.97
CA GLY A 39 -3.83 -13.89 11.77
C GLY A 39 -5.04 -12.97 11.84
N TYR A 40 -6.17 -13.53 12.26
CA TYR A 40 -7.33 -12.70 12.60
C TYR A 40 -7.00 -11.84 13.82
N THR A 41 -7.52 -10.62 13.85
CA THR A 41 -7.32 -9.71 14.99
C THR A 41 -7.68 -10.40 16.30
N GLY A 42 -6.75 -10.38 17.26
CA GLY A 42 -6.90 -11.05 18.55
C GLY A 42 -6.75 -12.59 18.52
N LYS A 43 -6.32 -13.17 17.41
CA LYS A 43 -6.15 -14.62 17.25
C LYS A 43 -4.69 -14.95 16.88
N PRO A 44 -4.27 -16.23 17.10
CA PRO A 44 -2.96 -16.69 16.66
C PRO A 44 -2.78 -16.66 15.14
N VAL A 45 -1.53 -16.87 14.71
CA VAL A 45 -1.17 -17.02 13.30
C VAL A 45 -1.99 -18.13 12.65
N HIS A 46 -2.54 -17.87 11.47
CA HIS A 46 -3.16 -18.88 10.62
C HIS A 46 -2.55 -18.93 9.20
N VAL A 47 -1.90 -17.85 8.75
CA VAL A 47 -1.07 -17.82 7.55
C VAL A 47 0.37 -17.67 8.00
N LYS A 48 1.16 -18.71 7.83
CA LYS A 48 2.54 -18.76 8.34
C LYS A 48 3.56 -18.15 7.38
N GLU A 49 3.21 -18.05 6.11
CA GLU A 49 4.11 -17.53 5.09
C GLU A 49 3.30 -16.85 3.99
N ASP A 50 3.54 -15.56 3.83
CA ASP A 50 3.04 -14.75 2.72
C ASP A 50 4.17 -13.81 2.30
N ILE A 51 4.48 -13.78 1.02
CA ILE A 51 5.47 -12.86 0.47
C ILE A 51 4.72 -11.61 -0.01
N LEU A 52 4.92 -10.51 0.69
CA LEU A 52 4.44 -9.19 0.27
C LEU A 52 5.51 -8.51 -0.56
N SER A 53 5.17 -8.07 -1.76
CA SER A 53 6.10 -7.46 -2.70
C SER A 53 5.62 -6.09 -3.16
N PHE A 54 6.55 -5.16 -3.32
CA PHE A 54 6.33 -3.83 -3.90
C PHE A 54 7.19 -3.72 -5.14
N GLN A 55 6.57 -3.57 -6.31
CA GLN A 55 7.28 -3.52 -7.58
C GLN A 55 6.57 -2.61 -8.56
N SER A 56 7.31 -1.60 -9.08
CA SER A 56 6.79 -0.69 -10.11
C SER A 56 5.44 -0.05 -9.75
N GLY A 57 5.30 0.39 -8.48
CA GLY A 57 4.07 0.99 -7.98
C GLY A 57 2.96 0.01 -7.67
N LYS A 58 3.20 -1.30 -7.76
CA LYS A 58 2.22 -2.35 -7.48
C LYS A 58 2.58 -3.12 -6.21
N PHE A 59 1.55 -3.50 -5.48
CA PHE A 59 1.63 -4.38 -4.31
C PHE A 59 1.09 -5.77 -4.67
N HIS A 60 1.70 -6.79 -4.11
CA HIS A 60 1.31 -8.18 -4.32
C HIS A 60 1.46 -9.00 -3.04
N SER A 61 0.48 -9.84 -2.75
CA SER A 61 0.50 -10.88 -1.72
C SER A 61 0.50 -12.24 -2.39
N SER A 62 1.51 -13.06 -2.15
CA SER A 62 1.62 -14.39 -2.74
C SER A 62 0.53 -15.36 -2.26
N ASP A 63 0.14 -15.27 -0.99
CA ASP A 63 -0.94 -16.10 -0.44
C ASP A 63 -2.29 -15.83 -1.10
N CYS A 64 -2.51 -14.60 -1.53
CA CYS A 64 -3.75 -14.19 -2.19
C CYS A 64 -3.88 -14.66 -3.66
N ASP A 65 -2.82 -15.16 -4.27
CA ASP A 65 -2.83 -15.63 -5.67
C ASP A 65 -3.85 -16.77 -5.88
N GLN A 66 -3.94 -17.69 -4.95
CA GLN A 66 -4.89 -18.80 -5.01
C GLN A 66 -6.35 -18.35 -5.01
N TYR A 67 -6.64 -17.14 -4.59
CA TYR A 67 -7.97 -16.55 -4.53
C TYR A 67 -8.24 -15.55 -5.67
N GLY A 68 -7.32 -15.42 -6.60
CA GLY A 68 -7.48 -14.58 -7.79
C GLY A 68 -7.39 -13.07 -7.53
N TYR A 69 -6.69 -12.64 -6.48
CA TYR A 69 -6.47 -11.22 -6.24
C TYR A 69 -5.45 -10.63 -7.20
N ASN A 70 -5.74 -9.43 -7.68
CA ASN A 70 -4.83 -8.68 -8.55
C ASN A 70 -3.66 -8.08 -7.77
N ARG A 71 -2.72 -7.49 -8.51
CA ARG A 71 -1.73 -6.57 -7.97
C ARG A 71 -2.35 -5.18 -7.91
N GLY A 72 -2.35 -4.57 -6.73
CA GLY A 72 -2.95 -3.26 -6.52
C GLY A 72 -1.95 -2.12 -6.63
N ASP A 73 -2.43 -0.95 -7.04
CA ASP A 73 -1.65 0.29 -6.97
C ASP A 73 -1.54 0.72 -5.52
N TYR A 74 -0.32 0.82 -4.98
CA TYR A 74 -0.12 1.27 -3.62
C TYR A 74 0.24 2.75 -3.53
N ARG A 75 -0.16 3.38 -2.45
CA ARG A 75 0.27 4.72 -2.05
C ARG A 75 1.18 4.61 -0.85
N ALA A 76 2.23 5.42 -0.83
CA ALA A 76 3.18 5.47 0.27
C ALA A 76 3.44 6.91 0.70
N THR A 77 3.60 7.08 2.00
CA THR A 77 3.93 8.36 2.63
C THR A 77 4.99 8.18 3.69
N ALA A 78 5.92 9.12 3.78
CA ALA A 78 6.89 9.12 4.88
C ALA A 78 6.17 9.31 6.22
N GLN A 79 6.52 8.49 7.21
CA GLN A 79 5.95 8.53 8.56
C GLN A 79 7.08 8.34 9.58
N GLY A 80 7.55 9.45 10.18
CA GLY A 80 8.72 9.40 11.03
C GLY A 80 9.94 8.86 10.27
N THR A 81 10.55 7.80 10.79
CA THR A 81 11.66 7.09 10.15
C THR A 81 11.21 6.00 9.20
N GLY A 82 9.91 5.71 9.15
CA GLY A 82 9.32 4.65 8.33
C GLY A 82 8.54 5.18 7.15
N VAL A 83 7.91 4.25 6.44
CA VAL A 83 7.05 4.51 5.28
C VAL A 83 5.71 3.83 5.51
N ALA A 84 4.64 4.62 5.58
CA ALA A 84 3.28 4.11 5.61
C ALA A 84 2.80 3.82 4.18
N PHE A 85 2.04 2.75 4.02
CA PHE A 85 1.44 2.42 2.73
C PHE A 85 -0.03 2.01 2.88
N GLU A 86 -0.76 2.16 1.79
CA GLU A 86 -2.13 1.72 1.65
C GLU A 86 -2.35 1.19 0.24
N VAL A 87 -3.09 0.09 0.13
CA VAL A 87 -3.43 -0.51 -1.16
C VAL A 87 -4.75 -1.28 -1.07
N GLU A 88 -5.47 -1.32 -2.17
CA GLU A 88 -6.61 -2.20 -2.38
C GLU A 88 -6.26 -3.26 -3.44
N THR A 89 -6.51 -4.54 -3.11
CA THR A 89 -6.43 -5.64 -4.06
C THR A 89 -7.81 -6.28 -4.21
N VAL A 90 -8.15 -6.73 -5.41
CA VAL A 90 -9.51 -7.17 -5.75
C VAL A 90 -9.50 -8.56 -6.35
N SER A 91 -10.45 -9.39 -5.92
CA SER A 91 -10.81 -10.67 -6.52
C SER A 91 -12.27 -10.61 -6.98
N GLU A 92 -12.52 -10.92 -8.23
CA GLU A 92 -13.90 -10.97 -8.76
C GLU A 92 -14.77 -11.97 -8.01
N GLN A 93 -14.17 -13.07 -7.56
CA GLN A 93 -14.87 -14.14 -6.86
C GLN A 93 -15.12 -13.86 -5.39
N TYR A 94 -14.11 -13.27 -4.68
CA TYR A 94 -14.15 -13.21 -3.22
C TYR A 94 -14.42 -11.81 -2.65
N GLY A 95 -14.04 -10.74 -3.34
CA GLY A 95 -14.23 -9.38 -2.89
C GLY A 95 -12.95 -8.56 -2.94
N ARG A 96 -12.69 -7.76 -1.91
CA ARG A 96 -11.52 -6.87 -1.89
C ARG A 96 -10.82 -6.90 -0.54
N ASN A 97 -9.51 -6.74 -0.58
CA ASN A 97 -8.67 -6.55 0.59
C ASN A 97 -8.13 -5.12 0.62
N VAL A 98 -8.26 -4.46 1.75
CA VAL A 98 -7.63 -3.15 1.99
C VAL A 98 -6.49 -3.35 2.96
N TRP A 99 -5.27 -3.06 2.50
CA TRP A 99 -4.04 -3.21 3.26
C TRP A 99 -3.56 -1.84 3.74
N ARG A 100 -3.22 -1.74 5.00
CA ARG A 100 -2.58 -0.56 5.60
C ARG A 100 -1.45 -1.02 6.48
N GLY A 101 -0.26 -0.48 6.27
CA GLY A 101 0.88 -0.89 7.06
C GLY A 101 1.99 0.14 7.07
N VAL A 102 3.02 -0.17 7.84
CA VAL A 102 4.22 0.63 7.97
C VAL A 102 5.44 -0.26 7.78
N VAL A 103 6.37 0.22 6.97
CA VAL A 103 7.71 -0.37 6.82
C VAL A 103 8.69 0.48 7.60
N ASN A 104 9.41 -0.15 8.52
CA ASN A 104 10.42 0.48 9.36
C ASN A 104 11.72 -0.33 9.26
N GLY A 105 12.70 0.17 8.51
CA GLY A 105 13.90 -0.60 8.22
C GLY A 105 13.56 -1.92 7.54
N ASP A 106 13.89 -3.04 8.16
CA ASP A 106 13.64 -4.39 7.64
C ASP A 106 12.32 -4.99 8.11
N SER A 107 11.52 -4.26 8.89
CA SER A 107 10.27 -4.74 9.44
C SER A 107 9.08 -4.15 8.70
N ILE A 108 8.05 -4.97 8.52
CA ILE A 108 6.73 -4.57 8.04
C ILE A 108 5.67 -5.04 9.03
N GLU A 109 4.68 -4.21 9.28
CA GLU A 109 3.50 -4.58 10.07
C GLU A 109 2.30 -3.76 9.65
N GLY A 110 1.12 -4.31 9.88
CA GLY A 110 -0.11 -3.59 9.57
C GLY A 110 -1.35 -4.45 9.71
N VAL A 111 -2.40 -3.99 9.06
CA VAL A 111 -3.73 -4.58 9.09
C VAL A 111 -4.24 -4.73 7.67
N MET A 112 -4.88 -5.85 7.40
CA MET A 112 -5.62 -6.09 6.18
C MET A 112 -7.09 -6.33 6.53
N VAL A 113 -8.00 -5.60 5.90
CA VAL A 113 -9.43 -5.78 6.06
C VAL A 113 -10.00 -6.44 4.81
N PHE A 114 -10.58 -7.61 5.00
CA PHE A 114 -11.25 -8.33 3.94
C PHE A 114 -12.73 -7.94 3.89
N TYR A 115 -13.15 -7.35 2.78
CA TYR A 115 -14.54 -7.05 2.46
C TYR A 115 -15.07 -8.12 1.51
N ARG A 116 -15.85 -9.04 2.05
CA ARG A 116 -16.44 -10.14 1.27
C ARG A 116 -17.39 -9.61 0.21
N LYS A 117 -17.42 -10.29 -0.92
CA LYS A 117 -18.44 -10.02 -1.95
C LYS A 117 -19.83 -10.35 -1.40
N PRO A 118 -20.80 -9.42 -1.49
CA PRO A 118 -22.19 -9.71 -1.09
C PRO A 118 -22.78 -10.87 -1.90
N THR A 119 -23.62 -11.65 -1.24
CA THR A 119 -24.40 -12.71 -1.88
C THR A 119 -25.88 -12.49 -1.58
N PHE A 120 -26.76 -13.21 -2.29
CA PHE A 120 -28.20 -13.15 -2.02
C PHE A 120 -28.53 -13.49 -0.56
N TRP A 121 -27.84 -14.50 0.00
CA TRP A 121 -28.04 -14.94 1.38
C TRP A 121 -27.31 -14.08 2.41
N ARG A 122 -26.31 -13.32 1.99
CA ARG A 122 -25.52 -12.44 2.84
C ARG A 122 -25.29 -11.12 2.12
N PRO A 123 -26.30 -10.23 2.09
CA PRO A 123 -26.22 -8.99 1.33
C PRO A 123 -25.23 -7.97 1.91
N ASN A 124 -25.02 -8.02 3.23
CA ASN A 124 -24.12 -7.10 3.94
C ASN A 124 -23.19 -7.88 4.88
N PRO A 125 -22.19 -8.61 4.35
CA PRO A 125 -21.27 -9.37 5.19
C PRO A 125 -20.38 -8.44 5.99
N ASP A 126 -20.14 -8.77 7.26
CA ASP A 126 -19.20 -8.04 8.10
C ASP A 126 -17.77 -8.19 7.57
N PRO A 127 -16.97 -7.10 7.56
CA PRO A 127 -15.57 -7.20 7.20
C PRO A 127 -14.78 -8.02 8.21
N LEU A 128 -13.73 -8.69 7.74
CA LEU A 128 -12.82 -9.47 8.56
C LEU A 128 -11.45 -8.78 8.62
N GLU A 129 -11.00 -8.46 9.81
CA GLU A 129 -9.73 -7.83 10.02
C GLU A 129 -8.64 -8.84 10.36
N HIS A 130 -7.48 -8.69 9.70
CA HIS A 130 -6.30 -9.51 9.90
C HIS A 130 -5.12 -8.59 10.25
N TRP A 131 -4.31 -9.01 11.21
CA TRP A 131 -2.99 -8.42 11.41
C TRP A 131 -1.97 -9.13 10.50
N PHE A 132 -0.92 -8.45 10.12
CA PHE A 132 0.25 -9.04 9.46
C PHE A 132 1.52 -8.39 9.97
N LYS A 133 2.60 -9.16 9.98
CA LYS A 133 3.93 -8.68 10.33
C LYS A 133 5.00 -9.56 9.72
N GLY A 134 6.17 -9.00 9.48
CA GLY A 134 7.27 -9.76 8.91
C GLY A 134 8.56 -8.99 8.76
N LYS A 135 9.47 -9.60 8.01
CA LYS A 135 10.83 -9.11 7.78
C LYS A 135 11.16 -9.08 6.29
N ALA A 136 11.98 -8.10 5.92
CA ALA A 136 12.50 -8.00 4.57
C ALA A 136 13.32 -9.23 4.21
N ILE A 137 13.20 -9.65 2.96
CA ILE A 137 14.00 -10.70 2.34
C ILE A 137 14.78 -10.12 1.16
N PRO A 138 15.96 -10.68 0.87
CA PRO A 138 16.79 -10.25 -0.27
C PRO A 138 16.08 -10.35 -1.60
#